data_93d8a605e1ada3b668c97f47418a0713
#
_entry.id   93d8a605e1ada3b668c97f47418a0713
#
_cell.length_a   1.000
_cell.length_b   1.000
_cell.length_c   1.000
_cell.angle_alpha   90.00
_cell.angle_beta   90.00
_cell.angle_gamma   90.00
#
_symmetry.space_group_name_H-M   'P 1'
#
loop_
_entity.id
_entity.type
_entity.pdbx_description
1 polymer ?
#
loop_
_entity_poly.entity_id
_entity_poly.type
_entity_poly.pdbx_seq_one_letter_code
_entity_poly.pdbx_strand_id
1 'polypeptide(L)'
;MPTRPCASRRTVLRGAAAAPVAGLGLAACAAPDGSAAAAPTAPVELGEETEVAKGGAQLYRDHNVVVSRDQDGTLKAYSTICTHAGCPINKLEGTTLICPCHGSRFDAVTGKVVQAPATEQLTELSVKAANGRIVAGPAD
;
A
#
# COMPACT_ATOMS: atom_id res chain seq x y z
N MET A 1 17.26 45.38 -29.61
CA MET A 1 16.52 44.49 -28.71
C MET A 1 15.31 45.22 -28.19
N PRO A 2 14.08 44.85 -28.56
CA PRO A 2 12.89 45.52 -28.05
C PRO A 2 12.39 44.85 -26.78
N THR A 3 12.20 45.69 -25.76
CA THR A 3 11.63 45.40 -24.47
C THR A 3 10.13 45.13 -24.55
N ARG A 4 9.64 44.06 -23.91
CA ARG A 4 8.21 43.74 -23.79
C ARG A 4 7.64 44.49 -22.57
N PRO A 5 6.49 45.18 -22.69
CA PRO A 5 5.84 45.78 -21.53
C PRO A 5 4.97 44.77 -20.77
N CYS A 6 5.05 44.83 -19.44
CA CYS A 6 4.15 44.16 -18.53
C CYS A 6 2.72 44.70 -18.63
N ALA A 7 1.74 43.86 -18.86
CA ALA A 7 0.33 44.23 -18.84
C ALA A 7 -0.18 44.29 -17.39
N SER A 8 -0.67 45.47 -17.05
CA SER A 8 -1.31 45.82 -15.77
C SER A 8 -2.68 45.18 -15.61
N ARG A 9 -2.90 44.58 -14.45
CA ARG A 9 -4.23 44.18 -13.99
C ARG A 9 -4.97 45.39 -13.44
N ARG A 10 -5.95 45.88 -14.15
CA ARG A 10 -7.03 46.66 -13.51
C ARG A 10 -8.28 46.71 -14.37
N THR A 11 -9.41 46.52 -13.68
CA THR A 11 -10.75 46.90 -14.04
C THR A 11 -11.52 45.88 -14.92
N VAL A 12 -12.57 45.26 -14.39
CA VAL A 12 -13.94 45.71 -14.50
C VAL A 12 -14.84 45.03 -13.48
N LEU A 13 -15.36 45.81 -12.54
CA LEU A 13 -16.61 45.55 -11.84
C LEU A 13 -17.71 46.28 -12.59
N ARG A 14 -18.79 45.60 -12.98
CA ARG A 14 -20.20 46.06 -12.94
C ARG A 14 -21.09 45.25 -13.88
N GLY A 15 -22.14 44.69 -13.32
CA GLY A 15 -23.23 44.07 -14.06
C GLY A 15 -23.99 43.06 -13.20
N ALA A 16 -24.93 43.55 -12.39
CA ALA A 16 -25.89 42.73 -11.69
C ALA A 16 -26.95 42.24 -12.67
N ALA A 17 -27.23 40.94 -12.73
CA ALA A 17 -28.47 40.39 -13.24
C ALA A 17 -28.75 39.08 -12.48
N ALA A 18 -29.86 39.08 -11.77
CA ALA A 18 -30.40 37.95 -11.03
C ALA A 18 -31.07 36.96 -11.97
N ALA A 19 -30.73 35.66 -11.84
CA ALA A 19 -31.55 34.56 -12.37
C ALA A 19 -31.44 33.37 -11.40
N PRO A 20 -32.52 32.58 -11.18
CA PRO A 20 -32.56 31.52 -10.18
C PRO A 20 -31.79 30.28 -10.65
N VAL A 21 -30.93 29.78 -9.80
CA VAL A 21 -30.10 28.58 -10.05
C VAL A 21 -30.85 27.35 -9.62
N ALA A 22 -31.17 26.50 -10.59
CA ALA A 22 -31.46 25.09 -10.36
C ALA A 22 -30.18 24.37 -9.86
N GLY A 23 -30.34 23.55 -8.83
CA GLY A 23 -29.27 22.86 -8.18
C GLY A 23 -28.51 21.93 -9.13
N LEU A 24 -27.21 22.13 -9.22
CA LEU A 24 -26.23 21.17 -9.79
C LEU A 24 -25.45 20.57 -8.64
N GLY A 25 -25.63 19.27 -8.47
CA GLY A 25 -24.88 18.50 -7.50
C GLY A 25 -23.37 18.66 -7.71
N LEU A 26 -22.67 19.05 -6.66
CA LEU A 26 -21.23 18.97 -6.57
C LEU A 26 -20.84 17.50 -6.60
N ALA A 27 -20.43 16.99 -7.78
CA ALA A 27 -19.64 15.80 -7.85
C ALA A 27 -18.30 16.13 -7.19
N ALA A 28 -18.14 15.76 -5.95
CA ALA A 28 -16.84 15.74 -5.30
C ALA A 28 -15.98 14.74 -6.06
N CYS A 29 -15.09 15.22 -6.92
CA CYS A 29 -13.96 14.44 -7.36
C CYS A 29 -13.12 14.18 -6.11
N ALA A 30 -13.30 13.02 -5.48
CA ALA A 30 -12.35 12.50 -4.54
C ALA A 30 -11.04 12.35 -5.31
N ALA A 31 -10.08 13.21 -5.05
CA ALA A 31 -8.71 12.98 -5.45
C ALA A 31 -8.29 11.63 -4.87
N PRO A 32 -7.55 10.77 -5.61
CA PRO A 32 -6.97 9.61 -4.99
C PRO A 32 -6.06 10.13 -3.88
N ASP A 33 -6.47 9.88 -2.64
CA ASP A 33 -5.64 10.15 -1.48
C ASP A 33 -4.30 9.50 -1.74
N GLY A 34 -3.24 10.32 -1.76
CA GLY A 34 -1.86 9.86 -1.67
C GLY A 34 -1.62 9.26 -0.29
N SER A 35 -2.44 8.28 0.07
CA SER A 35 -2.36 7.56 1.32
C SER A 35 -0.99 6.89 1.34
N ALA A 36 -0.18 7.21 2.34
CA ALA A 36 1.07 6.50 2.56
C ALA A 36 0.78 5.00 2.56
N ALA A 37 1.62 4.21 1.90
CA ALA A 37 1.45 2.76 1.88
C ALA A 37 1.35 2.24 3.32
N ALA A 38 0.30 1.50 3.61
CA ALA A 38 0.00 1.02 4.96
C ALA A 38 -0.36 -0.47 4.93
N ALA A 39 -0.15 -1.13 6.07
CA ALA A 39 -0.68 -2.47 6.29
C ALA A 39 -2.22 -2.44 6.38
N PRO A 40 -2.90 -3.57 6.14
CA PRO A 40 -4.34 -3.67 6.35
C PRO A 40 -4.72 -3.32 7.78
N THR A 41 -5.72 -2.46 7.93
CA THR A 41 -6.30 -2.09 9.24
C THR A 41 -7.58 -2.86 9.58
N ALA A 42 -8.03 -3.71 8.65
CA ALA A 42 -9.15 -4.63 8.79
C ALA A 42 -8.84 -5.91 8.01
N PRO A 43 -9.53 -7.04 8.29
CA PRO A 43 -9.37 -8.26 7.52
C PRO A 43 -9.63 -8.04 6.03
N VAL A 44 -8.71 -8.49 5.19
CA VAL A 44 -8.79 -8.45 3.73
C VAL A 44 -8.63 -9.84 3.15
N GLU A 45 -9.41 -10.14 2.12
CA GLU A 45 -9.26 -11.35 1.34
C GLU A 45 -8.15 -11.13 0.31
N LEU A 46 -7.17 -12.03 0.27
CA LEU A 46 -5.97 -11.87 -0.56
C LEU A 46 -6.06 -12.68 -1.86
N GLY A 47 -6.31 -13.98 -1.77
CA GLY A 47 -6.31 -14.87 -2.93
C GLY A 47 -6.66 -16.29 -2.55
N GLU A 48 -6.46 -17.22 -3.49
CA GLU A 48 -6.69 -18.65 -3.27
C GLU A 48 -5.63 -19.22 -2.32
N GLU A 49 -6.06 -20.10 -1.44
CA GLU A 49 -5.12 -20.79 -0.52
C GLU A 49 -4.03 -21.57 -1.27
N THR A 50 -4.36 -22.05 -2.47
CA THR A 50 -3.46 -22.82 -3.32
C THR A 50 -2.35 -22.00 -3.96
N GLU A 51 -2.45 -20.68 -3.96
CA GLU A 51 -1.40 -19.78 -4.48
C GLU A 51 -0.13 -19.79 -3.62
N VAL A 52 -0.25 -20.14 -2.34
CA VAL A 52 0.89 -20.21 -1.42
C VAL A 52 1.30 -21.68 -1.26
N ALA A 53 2.29 -22.09 -2.04
CA ALA A 53 2.84 -23.43 -1.97
C ALA A 53 3.52 -23.72 -0.61
N LYS A 54 3.54 -24.98 -0.18
CA LYS A 54 4.28 -25.39 1.01
C LYS A 54 5.78 -25.06 0.87
N GLY A 55 6.35 -24.48 1.89
CA GLY A 55 7.71 -23.97 1.90
C GLY A 55 7.95 -22.71 1.07
N GLY A 56 6.87 -22.09 0.56
CA GLY A 56 6.92 -20.90 -0.28
C GLY A 56 6.29 -19.66 0.38
N ALA A 57 6.30 -18.57 -0.37
CA ALA A 57 5.65 -17.32 0.00
C ALA A 57 5.02 -16.64 -1.22
N GLN A 58 3.97 -15.87 -1.00
CA GLN A 58 3.27 -15.08 -2.02
C GLN A 58 3.15 -13.63 -1.56
N LEU A 59 3.48 -12.71 -2.46
CA LEU A 59 3.42 -11.27 -2.21
C LEU A 59 2.14 -10.67 -2.81
N TYR A 60 1.30 -10.10 -1.95
CA TYR A 60 0.06 -9.40 -2.30
C TYR A 60 0.29 -7.89 -2.22
N ARG A 61 0.78 -7.31 -3.33
CA ARG A 61 1.23 -5.90 -3.40
C ARG A 61 0.14 -4.90 -3.10
N ASP A 62 -1.07 -5.15 -3.61
CA ASP A 62 -2.21 -4.23 -3.48
C ASP A 62 -2.69 -4.08 -2.03
N HIS A 63 -2.33 -5.05 -1.18
CA HIS A 63 -2.66 -5.07 0.24
C HIS A 63 -1.47 -4.85 1.16
N ASN A 64 -0.25 -4.71 0.60
CA ASN A 64 1.00 -4.65 1.38
C ASN A 64 1.15 -5.81 2.36
N VAL A 65 0.89 -7.03 1.89
CA VAL A 65 0.97 -8.27 2.68
C VAL A 65 1.82 -9.30 1.95
N VAL A 66 2.65 -10.02 2.70
CA VAL A 66 3.24 -11.29 2.28
C VAL A 66 2.65 -12.41 3.12
N VAL A 67 2.33 -13.51 2.49
CA VAL A 67 1.90 -14.74 3.17
C VAL A 67 2.89 -15.84 2.84
N SER A 68 3.34 -16.55 3.83
CA SER A 68 4.17 -17.76 3.68
C SER A 68 3.42 -18.98 4.22
N ARG A 69 3.79 -20.15 3.72
CA ARG A 69 3.30 -21.44 4.20
C ARG A 69 4.51 -22.32 4.50
N ASP A 70 4.60 -22.81 5.72
CA ASP A 70 5.63 -23.77 6.07
C ASP A 70 5.37 -25.17 5.49
N GLN A 71 6.30 -26.11 5.75
CA GLN A 71 6.16 -27.48 5.26
C GLN A 71 4.99 -28.24 5.89
N ASP A 72 4.62 -27.87 7.11
CA ASP A 72 3.48 -28.47 7.81
C ASP A 72 2.14 -27.91 7.33
N GLY A 73 2.17 -26.80 6.57
CA GLY A 73 1.00 -26.14 6.00
C GLY A 73 0.51 -24.93 6.80
N THR A 74 1.22 -24.56 7.87
CA THR A 74 0.88 -23.37 8.69
C THR A 74 1.13 -22.10 7.90
N LEU A 75 0.15 -21.20 7.91
CA LEU A 75 0.25 -19.89 7.27
C LEU A 75 0.81 -18.87 8.26
N LYS A 76 1.65 -17.97 7.76
CA LYS A 76 2.09 -16.76 8.43
C LYS A 76 1.97 -15.58 7.50
N ALA A 77 1.67 -14.41 8.04
CA ALA A 77 1.58 -13.18 7.27
C ALA A 77 2.32 -12.02 7.93
N TYR A 78 2.90 -11.19 7.10
CA TYR A 78 3.59 -9.97 7.54
C TYR A 78 3.19 -8.80 6.65
N SER A 79 3.18 -7.62 7.25
CA SER A 79 3.11 -6.37 6.50
C SER A 79 4.37 -6.21 5.64
N THR A 80 4.21 -5.80 4.40
CA THR A 80 5.35 -5.49 3.51
C THR A 80 5.72 -4.01 3.52
N ILE A 81 5.37 -3.30 4.57
CA ILE A 81 5.86 -1.94 4.82
C ILE A 81 7.22 -2.05 5.50
N CYS A 82 8.25 -1.59 4.80
CA CYS A 82 9.63 -1.67 5.28
C CYS A 82 9.83 -0.90 6.58
N THR A 83 10.33 -1.57 7.60
CA THR A 83 10.54 -0.99 8.94
C THR A 83 11.68 0.02 9.01
N HIS A 84 12.50 0.16 7.95
CA HIS A 84 13.52 1.19 7.89
C HIS A 84 12.92 2.60 7.67
N ALA A 85 12.05 2.76 6.66
CA ALA A 85 11.55 4.08 6.27
C ALA A 85 10.14 4.05 5.66
N GLY A 86 9.34 3.02 5.93
CA GLY A 86 7.94 2.96 5.51
C GLY A 86 7.69 2.70 4.01
N CYS A 87 8.73 2.34 3.25
CA CYS A 87 8.56 2.02 1.83
C CYS A 87 7.79 0.70 1.63
N PRO A 88 6.86 0.62 0.66
CA PRO A 88 6.24 -0.63 0.30
C PRO A 88 7.25 -1.55 -0.39
N ILE A 89 7.38 -2.76 0.12
CA ILE A 89 8.22 -3.81 -0.48
C ILE A 89 7.41 -4.48 -1.59
N ASN A 90 7.93 -4.43 -2.81
CA ASN A 90 7.25 -4.93 -4.01
C ASN A 90 7.99 -6.06 -4.72
N LYS A 91 9.05 -6.58 -4.12
CA LYS A 91 9.88 -7.64 -4.69
C LYS A 91 10.04 -8.81 -3.72
N LEU A 92 9.76 -10.01 -4.21
CA LEU A 92 9.95 -11.28 -3.52
C LEU A 92 10.80 -12.19 -4.42
N GLU A 93 11.87 -12.74 -3.87
CA GLU A 93 12.73 -13.74 -4.52
C GLU A 93 12.81 -14.96 -3.62
N GLY A 94 12.18 -16.06 -4.02
CA GLY A 94 11.97 -17.21 -3.15
C GLY A 94 11.17 -16.82 -1.91
N THR A 95 11.80 -16.82 -0.74
CA THR A 95 11.23 -16.33 0.51
C THR A 95 11.88 -15.04 1.01
N THR A 96 12.67 -14.36 0.17
CA THR A 96 13.34 -13.12 0.54
C THR A 96 12.60 -11.92 -0.04
N LEU A 97 12.11 -11.05 0.82
CA LEU A 97 11.55 -9.74 0.46
C LEU A 97 12.68 -8.72 0.31
N ILE A 98 12.61 -7.88 -0.72
CA ILE A 98 13.63 -6.87 -1.02
C ILE A 98 12.97 -5.50 -1.11
N CYS A 99 13.36 -4.60 -0.21
CA CYS A 99 12.89 -3.23 -0.20
C CYS A 99 13.58 -2.42 -1.32
N PRO A 100 12.82 -1.78 -2.23
CA PRO A 100 13.39 -1.07 -3.37
C PRO A 100 14.07 0.25 -2.99
N CYS A 101 13.74 0.83 -1.83
CA CYS A 101 14.24 2.15 -1.45
C CYS A 101 15.71 2.14 -1.03
N HIS A 102 16.08 1.25 -0.10
CA HIS A 102 17.43 1.23 0.47
C HIS A 102 18.02 -0.18 0.58
N GLY A 103 17.38 -1.18 -0.05
CA GLY A 103 17.92 -2.53 -0.15
C GLY A 103 17.82 -3.39 1.11
N SER A 104 17.04 -2.98 2.12
CA SER A 104 16.74 -3.87 3.26
C SER A 104 16.13 -5.18 2.77
N ARG A 105 16.51 -6.29 3.38
CA ARG A 105 15.94 -7.60 3.06
C ARG A 105 15.33 -8.23 4.30
N PHE A 106 14.26 -8.97 4.07
CA PHE A 106 13.53 -9.66 5.13
C PHE A 106 13.19 -11.08 4.69
N ASP A 107 13.17 -11.99 5.64
CA ASP A 107 12.67 -13.34 5.43
C ASP A 107 11.14 -13.35 5.53
N ALA A 108 10.47 -13.80 4.48
CA ALA A 108 9.01 -13.81 4.41
C ALA A 108 8.36 -14.87 5.31
N VAL A 109 9.14 -15.86 5.79
CA VAL A 109 8.63 -16.92 6.67
C VAL A 109 8.65 -16.49 8.14
N THR A 110 9.65 -15.70 8.53
CA THR A 110 9.87 -15.31 9.92
C THR A 110 9.66 -13.81 10.19
N GLY A 111 9.53 -13.00 9.16
CA GLY A 111 9.48 -11.55 9.24
C GLY A 111 10.82 -10.88 9.59
N LYS A 112 11.86 -11.64 9.87
CA LYS A 112 13.13 -11.13 10.39
C LYS A 112 13.95 -10.40 9.33
N VAL A 113 14.72 -9.40 9.79
CA VAL A 113 15.72 -8.72 8.95
C VAL A 113 16.82 -9.70 8.57
N VAL A 114 17.09 -9.77 7.27
CA VAL A 114 18.21 -10.54 6.68
C VAL A 114 19.35 -9.62 6.26
N GLN A 115 19.01 -8.38 5.88
CA GLN A 115 19.98 -7.37 5.46
C GLN A 115 19.53 -5.96 5.88
N ALA A 116 20.46 -5.21 6.47
CA ALA A 116 20.31 -3.79 6.79
C ALA A 116 19.98 -2.96 5.51
N PRO A 117 19.50 -1.71 5.66
CA PRO A 117 19.54 -0.87 6.87
C PRO A 117 18.38 -1.05 7.88
N ALA A 118 17.33 -1.78 7.57
CA ALA A 118 16.30 -2.08 8.59
C ALA A 118 16.92 -2.85 9.79
N THR A 119 16.46 -2.54 10.99
CA THR A 119 16.90 -3.17 12.25
C THR A 119 15.77 -3.90 12.96
N GLU A 120 14.53 -3.60 12.60
CA GLU A 120 13.33 -4.20 13.17
C GLU A 120 12.68 -5.15 12.18
N GLN A 121 12.14 -6.26 12.69
CA GLN A 121 11.39 -7.22 11.87
C GLN A 121 10.11 -6.59 11.31
N LEU A 122 9.55 -7.23 10.28
CA LEU A 122 8.25 -6.86 9.74
C LEU A 122 7.14 -7.07 10.78
N THR A 123 6.11 -6.23 10.71
CA THR A 123 4.93 -6.36 11.56
C THR A 123 4.17 -7.63 11.18
N GLU A 124 3.96 -8.52 12.14
CA GLU A 124 3.15 -9.72 11.96
C GLU A 124 1.67 -9.35 11.83
N LEU A 125 0.99 -10.08 10.98
CA LEU A 125 -0.45 -9.95 10.73
C LEU A 125 -1.15 -11.26 11.07
N SER A 126 -2.42 -11.18 11.48
CA SER A 126 -3.25 -12.37 11.57
C SER A 126 -3.49 -12.94 10.16
N VAL A 127 -3.53 -14.27 10.04
CA VAL A 127 -3.82 -14.93 8.77
C VAL A 127 -4.57 -16.23 9.00
N LYS A 128 -5.53 -16.52 8.14
CA LYS A 128 -6.27 -17.79 8.13
C LYS A 128 -6.71 -18.15 6.72
N ALA A 129 -6.87 -19.44 6.48
CA ALA A 129 -7.61 -19.96 5.33
C ALA A 129 -9.09 -20.15 5.70
N ALA A 130 -9.98 -19.61 4.89
CA ALA A 130 -11.43 -19.74 5.06
C ALA A 130 -12.07 -19.98 3.69
N ASN A 131 -12.79 -21.07 3.54
CA ASN A 131 -13.45 -21.46 2.28
C ASN A 131 -12.49 -21.50 1.06
N GLY A 132 -11.25 -21.96 1.27
CA GLY A 132 -10.21 -22.01 0.22
C GLY A 132 -9.57 -20.67 -0.12
N ARG A 133 -9.89 -19.60 0.62
CA ARG A 133 -9.33 -18.25 0.44
C ARG A 133 -8.49 -17.86 1.63
N ILE A 134 -7.45 -17.09 1.38
CA ILE A 134 -6.59 -16.51 2.42
C ILE A 134 -7.18 -15.17 2.86
N VAL A 135 -7.36 -15.01 4.16
CA VAL A 135 -7.75 -13.74 4.77
C VAL A 135 -6.67 -13.32 5.75
N ALA A 136 -6.16 -12.10 5.61
CA ALA A 136 -5.18 -11.52 6.54
C ALA A 136 -5.67 -10.16 7.07
N GLY A 137 -5.18 -9.77 8.25
CA GLY A 137 -5.57 -8.53 8.88
C GLY A 137 -4.64 -8.15 10.03
N PRO A 138 -4.97 -7.10 10.80
CA PRO A 138 -4.19 -6.75 11.97
C PRO A 138 -4.11 -7.94 12.95
N ALA A 139 -2.98 -8.09 13.62
CA ALA A 139 -2.89 -8.98 14.77
C ALA A 139 -3.72 -8.40 15.92
N ASP A 140 -4.36 -9.28 16.70
CA ASP A 140 -5.16 -8.91 17.90
C ASP A 140 -4.26 -8.37 19.03
#